data_bfdc2eca62559db3a789e1dee4e691bd
#
_entry.id   bfdc2eca62559db3a789e1dee4e691bd
#
_cell.length_a   1.000
_cell.length_b   1.000
_cell.length_c   1.000
_cell.angle_alpha   90.00
_cell.angle_beta   90.00
_cell.angle_gamma   90.00
#
_symmetry.space_group_name_H-M   'P 1'
#
loop_
_entity.id
_entity.type
_entity.pdbx_description
1 polymer ?
#
loop_
_entity_poly.entity_id
_entity_poly.type
_entity_poly.pdbx_seq_one_letter_code
_entity_poly.pdbx_strand_id
1 'polypeptide(L)'
;MLSLNAAIIEGILRFILSQNLRAVINKHVEENSKKGQDTKSPYENILDNFLIRVENDGGIENVFKYYFSYLKFHFDTEIDKALFKKIKILFRLRNILAHGTTLVETNPDFIDENNLAFFKQQEMLKDAKKLLDELYGENDLLKNISHYEVPEYFMGVTQEFLQEFKNKFGSKHNLSDDDSLFLDKIIGYAWGYRLV
;
A
#
# COMPACT_ATOMS: atom_id res chain seq x y z
N MET A 1 7.04 13.05 -4.93
CA MET A 1 6.09 12.37 -5.80
C MET A 1 5.97 10.87 -5.55
N LEU A 2 7.05 10.07 -5.45
CA LEU A 2 6.97 8.67 -5.01
C LEU A 2 6.22 8.53 -3.69
N SER A 3 6.49 9.43 -2.73
CA SER A 3 5.78 9.46 -1.45
C SER A 3 4.28 9.71 -1.60
N LEU A 4 3.85 10.51 -2.57
CA LEU A 4 2.44 10.76 -2.84
C LEU A 4 1.74 9.51 -3.39
N ASN A 5 2.33 8.83 -4.37
CA ASN A 5 1.78 7.60 -4.93
C ASN A 5 1.62 6.51 -3.84
N ALA A 6 2.64 6.35 -2.99
CA ALA A 6 2.58 5.42 -1.87
C ALA A 6 1.50 5.82 -0.85
N ALA A 7 1.38 7.12 -0.52
CA ALA A 7 0.36 7.61 0.41
C ALA A 7 -1.07 7.43 -0.13
N ILE A 8 -1.27 7.61 -1.44
CA ILE A 8 -2.56 7.38 -2.10
C ILE A 8 -2.97 5.91 -1.96
N ILE A 9 -2.07 4.98 -2.30
CA ILE A 9 -2.36 3.53 -2.17
C ILE A 9 -2.71 3.20 -0.71
N GLU A 10 -1.83 3.58 0.23
CA GLU A 10 -2.03 3.27 1.65
C GLU A 10 -3.32 3.89 2.17
N GLY A 11 -3.59 5.16 1.86
CA GLY A 11 -4.80 5.87 2.29
C GLY A 11 -6.08 5.24 1.75
N ILE A 12 -6.11 4.87 0.46
CA ILE A 12 -7.26 4.22 -0.17
C ILE A 12 -7.53 2.85 0.45
N LEU A 13 -6.50 2.02 0.59
CA LEU A 13 -6.68 0.69 1.18
C LEU A 13 -7.19 0.80 2.62
N ARG A 14 -6.66 1.71 3.43
CA ARG A 14 -7.15 1.97 4.78
C ARG A 14 -8.61 2.44 4.77
N PHE A 15 -8.93 3.39 3.89
CA PHE A 15 -10.29 3.90 3.77
C PHE A 15 -11.30 2.79 3.47
N ILE A 16 -11.08 2.00 2.42
CA ILE A 16 -11.98 0.90 2.02
C ILE A 16 -12.14 -0.13 3.15
N LEU A 17 -11.05 -0.51 3.80
CA LEU A 17 -11.11 -1.46 4.91
C LEU A 17 -11.87 -0.89 6.12
N SER A 18 -11.62 0.37 6.45
CA SER A 18 -12.33 1.07 7.54
C SER A 18 -13.82 1.19 7.26
N GLN A 19 -14.23 1.50 6.04
CA GLN A 19 -15.66 1.55 5.66
C GLN A 19 -16.32 0.19 5.81
N ASN A 20 -15.68 -0.88 5.35
CA ASN A 20 -16.19 -2.25 5.55
C ASN A 20 -16.36 -2.59 7.03
N LEU A 21 -15.38 -2.28 7.87
CA LEU A 21 -15.46 -2.52 9.31
C LEU A 21 -16.57 -1.71 9.97
N ARG A 22 -16.67 -0.41 9.64
CA ARG A 22 -17.72 0.47 10.16
C ARG A 22 -19.12 -0.01 9.78
N ALA A 23 -19.32 -0.49 8.54
CA ALA A 23 -20.59 -1.04 8.10
C ALA A 23 -21.00 -2.26 8.94
N VAL A 24 -20.06 -3.16 9.22
CA VAL A 24 -20.31 -4.34 10.08
C VAL A 24 -20.61 -3.93 11.52
N ILE A 25 -19.84 -3.02 12.10
CA ILE A 25 -20.04 -2.51 13.46
C ILE A 25 -21.44 -1.86 13.57
N ASN A 26 -21.78 -0.96 12.66
CA ASN A 26 -23.07 -0.27 12.69
C ASN A 26 -24.24 -1.25 12.60
N LYS A 27 -24.15 -2.25 11.72
CA LYS A 27 -25.17 -3.29 11.61
C LYS A 27 -25.37 -4.04 12.94
N HIS A 28 -24.29 -4.43 13.61
CA HIS A 28 -24.35 -5.10 14.90
C HIS A 28 -24.95 -4.19 16.00
N VAL A 29 -24.54 -2.93 16.03
CA VAL A 29 -25.11 -1.96 16.99
C VAL A 29 -26.61 -1.81 16.80
N GLU A 30 -27.10 -1.69 15.55
CA GLU A 30 -28.53 -1.61 15.26
C GLU A 30 -29.29 -2.88 15.69
N GLU A 31 -28.71 -4.08 15.42
CA GLU A 31 -29.32 -5.35 15.82
C GLU A 31 -29.39 -5.49 17.34
N ASN A 32 -28.37 -5.05 18.08
CA ASN A 32 -28.32 -5.10 19.53
C ASN A 32 -29.27 -4.08 20.17
N SER A 33 -29.35 -2.89 19.63
CA SER A 33 -30.35 -1.88 20.08
C SER A 33 -31.78 -2.36 19.94
N LYS A 34 -32.12 -3.06 18.86
CA LYS A 34 -33.44 -3.69 18.67
C LYS A 34 -33.75 -4.77 19.71
N LYS A 35 -32.72 -5.37 20.33
CA LYS A 35 -32.84 -6.37 21.40
C LYS A 35 -32.81 -5.76 22.81
N GLY A 36 -32.75 -4.41 22.92
CA GLY A 36 -32.68 -3.70 24.19
C GLY A 36 -31.31 -3.81 24.89
N GLN A 37 -30.25 -4.08 24.14
CA GLN A 37 -28.89 -4.10 24.65
C GLN A 37 -28.22 -2.76 24.41
N ASP A 38 -28.06 -1.96 25.45
CA ASP A 38 -27.44 -0.61 25.39
C ASP A 38 -25.91 -0.62 25.54
N THR A 39 -25.31 -1.79 25.79
CA THR A 39 -23.86 -1.93 25.97
C THR A 39 -23.23 -2.67 24.79
N LYS A 40 -22.03 -2.21 24.38
CA LYS A 40 -21.25 -2.89 23.33
C LYS A 40 -20.96 -4.32 23.73
N SER A 41 -21.21 -5.23 22.80
CA SER A 41 -20.85 -6.65 22.93
C SER A 41 -19.32 -6.83 22.88
N PRO A 42 -18.76 -7.93 23.39
CA PRO A 42 -17.34 -8.26 23.23
C PRO A 42 -16.89 -8.29 21.77
N TYR A 43 -17.77 -8.71 20.86
CA TYR A 43 -17.48 -8.74 19.42
C TYR A 43 -17.32 -7.33 18.83
N GLU A 44 -18.21 -6.40 19.17
CA GLU A 44 -18.11 -5.00 18.76
C GLU A 44 -16.84 -4.34 19.30
N ASN A 45 -16.46 -4.61 20.55
CA ASN A 45 -15.21 -4.12 21.11
C ASN A 45 -13.96 -4.64 20.36
N ILE A 46 -13.98 -5.90 19.92
CA ILE A 46 -12.90 -6.46 19.11
C ILE A 46 -12.82 -5.76 17.75
N LEU A 47 -13.95 -5.54 17.08
CA LEU A 47 -14.00 -4.83 15.81
C LEU A 47 -13.58 -3.37 15.92
N ASP A 48 -14.01 -2.67 16.96
CA ASP A 48 -13.58 -1.29 17.24
C ASP A 48 -12.05 -1.20 17.44
N ASN A 49 -11.49 -2.10 18.25
CA ASN A 49 -10.04 -2.17 18.45
C ASN A 49 -9.29 -2.50 17.15
N PHE A 50 -9.86 -3.33 16.30
CA PHE A 50 -9.28 -3.64 15.00
C PHE A 50 -9.37 -2.44 14.05
N LEU A 51 -10.49 -1.72 14.04
CA LEU A 51 -10.66 -0.47 13.29
C LEU A 51 -9.61 0.58 13.71
N ILE A 52 -9.42 0.77 15.01
CA ILE A 52 -8.38 1.68 15.55
C ILE A 52 -6.99 1.31 15.01
N ARG A 53 -6.66 0.02 14.95
CA ARG A 53 -5.38 -0.43 14.37
C ARG A 53 -5.30 -0.16 12.87
N VAL A 54 -6.36 -0.45 12.12
CA VAL A 54 -6.41 -0.15 10.67
C VAL A 54 -6.16 1.32 10.40
N GLU A 55 -6.68 2.21 11.23
CA GLU A 55 -6.56 3.66 11.06
C GLU A 55 -5.20 4.21 11.53
N ASN A 56 -4.60 3.64 12.56
CA ASN A 56 -3.44 4.24 13.23
C ASN A 56 -2.11 3.49 13.06
N ASP A 57 -2.13 2.17 12.83
CA ASP A 57 -0.87 1.42 12.68
C ASP A 57 -0.18 1.80 11.38
N GLY A 58 1.08 2.22 11.48
CA GLY A 58 1.88 2.63 10.33
C GLY A 58 2.26 1.47 9.40
N GLY A 59 2.49 1.82 8.14
CA GLY A 59 3.10 0.98 7.12
C GLY A 59 2.14 0.08 6.35
N ILE A 60 2.38 0.01 5.04
CA ILE A 60 1.56 -0.74 4.08
C ILE A 60 1.51 -2.24 4.36
N GLU A 61 2.58 -2.82 4.92
CA GLU A 61 2.63 -4.25 5.25
C GLU A 61 1.58 -4.62 6.31
N ASN A 62 1.29 -3.72 7.25
CA ASN A 62 0.22 -3.94 8.21
C ASN A 62 -1.16 -3.89 7.53
N VAL A 63 -1.34 -2.96 6.59
CA VAL A 63 -2.59 -2.89 5.81
C VAL A 63 -2.82 -4.19 5.05
N PHE A 64 -1.82 -4.74 4.36
CA PHE A 64 -1.95 -6.03 3.66
C PHE A 64 -2.29 -7.17 4.61
N LYS A 65 -1.67 -7.22 5.80
CA LYS A 65 -2.00 -8.20 6.84
C LYS A 65 -3.44 -8.06 7.33
N TYR A 66 -3.95 -6.84 7.47
CA TYR A 66 -5.33 -6.60 7.89
C TYR A 66 -6.34 -7.05 6.86
N TYR A 67 -6.11 -6.80 5.57
CA TYR A 67 -6.94 -7.36 4.50
C TYR A 67 -6.98 -8.88 4.54
N PHE A 68 -5.83 -9.52 4.71
CA PHE A 68 -5.78 -10.97 4.85
C PHE A 68 -6.52 -11.46 6.11
N SER A 69 -6.23 -10.87 7.27
CA SER A 69 -6.78 -11.33 8.55
C SER A 69 -8.29 -11.23 8.59
N TYR A 70 -8.84 -10.11 8.12
CA TYR A 70 -10.27 -9.80 8.21
C TYR A 70 -11.07 -10.32 7.00
N LEU A 71 -10.58 -10.08 5.79
CA LEU A 71 -11.31 -10.36 4.54
C LEU A 71 -10.78 -11.58 3.78
N LYS A 72 -9.69 -12.21 4.25
CA LYS A 72 -9.02 -13.29 3.52
C LYS A 72 -8.57 -12.89 2.11
N PHE A 73 -8.33 -11.59 1.89
CA PHE A 73 -7.84 -11.08 0.64
C PHE A 73 -6.31 -11.04 0.64
N HIS A 74 -5.71 -11.84 -0.22
CA HIS A 74 -4.26 -12.00 -0.33
C HIS A 74 -3.71 -11.23 -1.52
N PHE A 75 -3.07 -10.11 -1.30
CA PHE A 75 -2.49 -9.31 -2.39
C PHE A 75 -1.48 -10.08 -3.23
N ASP A 76 -0.67 -10.95 -2.65
CA ASP A 76 0.33 -11.76 -3.37
C ASP A 76 -0.27 -12.76 -4.37
N THR A 77 -1.53 -13.14 -4.21
CA THR A 77 -2.22 -14.13 -5.06
C THR A 77 -3.37 -13.54 -5.85
N GLU A 78 -3.95 -12.44 -5.39
CA GLU A 78 -5.10 -11.81 -6.02
C GLU A 78 -4.70 -10.77 -7.07
N ILE A 79 -3.61 -10.07 -6.83
CA ILE A 79 -3.06 -9.05 -7.73
C ILE A 79 -1.98 -9.69 -8.60
N ASP A 80 -1.82 -9.21 -9.82
CA ASP A 80 -0.72 -9.65 -10.69
C ASP A 80 0.62 -9.54 -9.97
N LYS A 81 1.41 -10.61 -10.03
CA LYS A 81 2.67 -10.71 -9.27
C LYS A 81 3.70 -9.64 -9.67
N ALA A 82 3.75 -9.32 -10.98
CA ALA A 82 4.69 -8.32 -11.47
C ALA A 82 4.26 -6.92 -11.02
N LEU A 83 2.97 -6.62 -11.10
CA LEU A 83 2.39 -5.38 -10.62
C LEU A 83 2.58 -5.22 -9.10
N PHE A 84 2.27 -6.25 -8.33
CA PHE A 84 2.44 -6.19 -6.87
C PHE A 84 3.91 -6.05 -6.45
N LYS A 85 4.84 -6.64 -7.22
CA LYS A 85 6.28 -6.42 -7.02
C LYS A 85 6.67 -4.95 -7.24
N LYS A 86 6.13 -4.29 -8.27
CA LYS A 86 6.35 -2.85 -8.51
C LYS A 86 5.81 -1.99 -7.36
N ILE A 87 4.66 -2.34 -6.79
CA ILE A 87 4.12 -1.66 -5.61
C ILE A 87 5.04 -1.82 -4.39
N LYS A 88 5.55 -3.02 -4.14
CA LYS A 88 6.53 -3.23 -3.06
C LYS A 88 7.80 -2.38 -3.28
N ILE A 89 8.27 -2.26 -4.51
CA ILE A 89 9.41 -1.38 -4.87
C ILE A 89 9.07 0.09 -4.57
N LEU A 90 7.90 0.58 -4.97
CA LEU A 90 7.46 1.94 -4.68
C LEU A 90 7.53 2.26 -3.18
N PHE A 91 6.99 1.38 -2.33
CA PHE A 91 7.02 1.59 -0.88
C PHE A 91 8.44 1.53 -0.30
N ARG A 92 9.31 0.69 -0.85
CA ARG A 92 10.73 0.64 -0.47
C ARG A 92 11.46 1.94 -0.83
N LEU A 93 11.28 2.43 -2.04
CA LEU A 93 11.86 3.71 -2.49
C LEU A 93 11.34 4.88 -1.64
N ARG A 94 10.04 4.94 -1.37
CA ARG A 94 9.46 5.95 -0.47
C ARG A 94 10.09 5.91 0.92
N ASN A 95 10.27 4.73 1.50
CA ASN A 95 10.84 4.60 2.83
C ASN A 95 12.30 5.07 2.87
N ILE A 96 13.09 4.74 1.85
CA ILE A 96 14.48 5.20 1.73
C ILE A 96 14.54 6.72 1.65
N LEU A 97 13.73 7.31 0.77
CA LEU A 97 13.70 8.76 0.57
C LEU A 97 13.17 9.51 1.81
N ALA A 98 12.17 8.94 2.51
CA ALA A 98 11.57 9.57 3.68
C ALA A 98 12.48 9.52 4.92
N HIS A 99 13.25 8.45 5.08
CA HIS A 99 14.08 8.25 6.27
C HIS A 99 15.54 8.66 6.08
N GLY A 100 15.89 9.14 4.89
CA GLY A 100 17.27 9.55 4.60
C GLY A 100 18.28 8.42 4.82
N THR A 101 17.84 7.16 4.69
CA THR A 101 18.71 6.01 4.80
C THR A 101 19.79 6.13 3.74
N THR A 102 21.02 6.16 4.18
CA THR A 102 22.17 6.39 3.33
C THR A 102 22.20 5.33 2.23
N LEU A 103 22.02 5.76 0.98
CA LEU A 103 22.26 4.94 -0.20
C LEU A 103 23.78 4.80 -0.37
N VAL A 104 24.44 4.19 0.61
CA VAL A 104 25.87 3.92 0.53
C VAL A 104 26.03 2.63 -0.27
N GLU A 105 26.59 2.73 -1.45
CA GLU A 105 27.19 1.55 -2.09
C GLU A 105 28.36 1.13 -1.19
N THR A 106 28.19 0.02 -0.51
CA THR A 106 29.30 -0.53 0.30
C THR A 106 30.35 -1.09 -0.62
N ASN A 107 31.58 -0.70 -0.36
CA ASN A 107 32.73 -1.42 -0.85
C ASN A 107 32.63 -2.88 -0.35
N PRO A 108 32.60 -3.89 -1.22
CA PRO A 108 32.50 -5.29 -0.82
C PRO A 108 33.61 -5.75 0.14
N ASP A 109 34.70 -4.99 0.24
CA ASP A 109 35.83 -5.26 1.14
C ASP A 109 35.55 -4.95 2.63
N PHE A 110 34.40 -4.35 2.97
CA PHE A 110 34.00 -3.98 4.34
C PHE A 110 32.74 -4.70 4.81
N ILE A 111 32.52 -5.95 4.41
CA ILE A 111 31.37 -6.73 4.85
C ILE A 111 31.66 -7.29 6.26
N ASP A 112 31.13 -6.61 7.27
CA ASP A 112 31.04 -7.17 8.62
C ASP A 112 29.77 -8.03 8.74
N GLU A 113 29.94 -9.33 9.04
CA GLU A 113 28.86 -10.31 9.19
C GLU A 113 27.81 -9.91 10.26
N ASN A 114 28.12 -8.95 11.12
CA ASN A 114 27.22 -8.43 12.15
C ASN A 114 26.17 -7.43 11.64
N ASN A 115 26.20 -7.03 10.37
CA ASN A 115 25.29 -6.02 9.81
C ASN A 115 24.09 -6.62 9.05
N LEU A 116 23.36 -7.56 9.67
CA LEU A 116 22.18 -8.19 9.11
C LEU A 116 21.11 -7.19 8.61
N ALA A 117 20.98 -6.04 9.29
CA ALA A 117 20.06 -4.97 8.91
C ALA A 117 20.48 -4.31 7.59
N PHE A 118 21.76 -4.13 7.38
CA PHE A 118 22.34 -3.55 6.18
C PHE A 118 22.17 -4.49 4.96
N PHE A 119 22.42 -5.79 5.12
CA PHE A 119 22.21 -6.77 4.05
C PHE A 119 20.75 -6.85 3.61
N LYS A 120 19.80 -6.83 4.56
CA LYS A 120 18.37 -6.77 4.24
C LYS A 120 18.02 -5.52 3.45
N GLN A 121 18.62 -4.39 3.78
CA GLN A 121 18.41 -3.13 3.08
C GLN A 121 18.95 -3.18 1.65
N GLN A 122 20.13 -3.78 1.43
CA GLN A 122 20.70 -3.97 0.10
C GLN A 122 19.87 -4.94 -0.76
N GLU A 123 19.42 -6.05 -0.21
CA GLU A 123 18.50 -6.95 -0.93
C GLU A 123 17.20 -6.24 -1.31
N MET A 124 16.68 -5.40 -0.42
CA MET A 124 15.50 -4.59 -0.70
C MET A 124 15.73 -3.61 -1.85
N LEU A 125 16.92 -3.06 -1.98
CA LEU A 125 17.30 -2.12 -3.06
C LEU A 125 17.59 -2.82 -4.39
N LYS A 126 18.01 -4.08 -4.36
CA LYS A 126 18.35 -4.85 -5.54
C LYS A 126 17.21 -4.91 -6.58
N ASP A 127 15.99 -5.14 -6.11
CA ASP A 127 14.81 -5.17 -6.98
C ASP A 127 14.50 -3.78 -7.55
N ALA A 128 14.65 -2.73 -6.74
CA ALA A 128 14.45 -1.35 -7.19
C ALA A 128 15.52 -0.94 -8.22
N LYS A 129 16.80 -1.25 -7.92
CA LYS A 129 17.90 -1.01 -8.86
C LYS A 129 17.65 -1.70 -10.17
N LYS A 130 17.35 -3.02 -10.14
CA LYS A 130 17.09 -3.79 -11.35
C LYS A 130 15.96 -3.18 -12.20
N LEU A 131 14.83 -2.84 -11.57
CA LEU A 131 13.71 -2.22 -12.28
C LEU A 131 14.10 -0.89 -12.93
N LEU A 132 14.80 -0.04 -12.20
CA LEU A 132 15.17 1.28 -12.70
C LEU A 132 16.30 1.23 -13.74
N ASP A 133 17.24 0.29 -13.61
CA ASP A 133 18.26 0.02 -14.62
C ASP A 133 17.64 -0.49 -15.94
N GLU A 134 16.62 -1.35 -15.85
CA GLU A 134 15.87 -1.82 -17.02
C GLU A 134 15.10 -0.69 -17.73
N LEU A 135 14.62 0.31 -16.97
CA LEU A 135 13.86 1.42 -17.53
C LEU A 135 14.74 2.54 -18.10
N TYR A 136 15.86 2.86 -17.45
CA TYR A 136 16.64 4.07 -17.74
C TYR A 136 18.08 3.78 -18.14
N GLY A 137 18.58 2.55 -17.98
CA GLY A 137 19.88 2.10 -18.47
C GLY A 137 21.11 2.65 -17.72
N GLU A 138 20.91 3.44 -16.69
CA GLU A 138 22.00 3.99 -15.86
C GLU A 138 22.30 2.99 -14.75
N ASN A 139 23.48 2.41 -14.70
CA ASN A 139 23.85 1.47 -13.62
C ASN A 139 24.13 2.18 -12.26
N ASP A 140 23.40 3.25 -12.01
CA ASP A 140 23.46 4.10 -10.82
C ASP A 140 22.04 4.37 -10.29
N LEU A 141 21.75 3.80 -9.11
CA LEU A 141 20.43 3.88 -8.50
C LEU A 141 20.00 5.34 -8.22
N LEU A 142 20.91 6.21 -7.78
CA LEU A 142 20.60 7.62 -7.48
C LEU A 142 20.25 8.41 -8.73
N LYS A 143 21.01 8.20 -9.81
CA LYS A 143 20.70 8.81 -11.10
C LYS A 143 19.36 8.34 -11.62
N ASN A 144 19.10 7.02 -11.57
CA ASN A 144 17.84 6.47 -12.00
C ASN A 144 16.65 6.99 -11.18
N ILE A 145 16.75 7.07 -9.84
CA ILE A 145 15.69 7.62 -8.98
C ILE A 145 15.42 9.10 -9.30
N SER A 146 16.45 9.85 -9.65
CA SER A 146 16.31 11.28 -9.98
C SER A 146 15.81 11.54 -11.41
N HIS A 147 15.62 10.50 -12.21
CA HIS A 147 15.05 10.65 -13.55
C HIS A 147 13.64 11.22 -13.49
N TYR A 148 13.36 12.21 -14.33
CA TYR A 148 12.09 12.96 -14.28
C TYR A 148 10.85 12.12 -14.58
N GLU A 149 10.99 10.99 -15.30
CA GLU A 149 9.89 10.07 -15.62
C GLU A 149 9.57 9.07 -14.50
N VAL A 150 10.43 8.90 -13.51
CA VAL A 150 10.18 7.94 -12.41
C VAL A 150 8.87 8.21 -11.66
N PRO A 151 8.52 9.46 -11.33
CA PRO A 151 7.21 9.75 -10.75
C PRO A 151 6.03 9.38 -11.63
N GLU A 152 6.12 9.61 -12.93
CA GLU A 152 5.07 9.28 -13.91
C GLU A 152 4.92 7.76 -14.06
N TYR A 153 6.03 7.04 -14.17
CA TYR A 153 6.02 5.58 -14.19
C TYR A 153 5.27 5.00 -12.98
N PHE A 154 5.60 5.43 -11.77
CA PHE A 154 4.93 4.95 -10.56
C PHE A 154 3.50 5.46 -10.40
N MET A 155 3.15 6.57 -11.03
CA MET A 155 1.73 6.98 -11.14
C MET A 155 0.95 5.96 -11.97
N GLY A 156 1.44 5.57 -13.14
CA GLY A 156 0.83 4.52 -13.96
C GLY A 156 0.70 3.18 -13.21
N VAL A 157 1.76 2.77 -12.52
CA VAL A 157 1.75 1.57 -11.66
C VAL A 157 0.69 1.66 -10.55
N THR A 158 0.52 2.84 -9.95
CA THR A 158 -0.49 3.06 -8.91
C THR A 158 -1.90 2.98 -9.46
N GLN A 159 -2.15 3.59 -10.62
CA GLN A 159 -3.46 3.53 -11.30
C GLN A 159 -3.82 2.09 -11.68
N GLU A 160 -2.88 1.36 -12.29
CA GLU A 160 -3.06 -0.06 -12.65
C GLU A 160 -3.38 -0.92 -11.42
N PHE A 161 -2.64 -0.72 -10.33
CA PHE A 161 -2.86 -1.44 -9.07
C PHE A 161 -4.25 -1.15 -8.47
N LEU A 162 -4.65 0.12 -8.42
CA LEU A 162 -5.96 0.49 -7.87
C LEU A 162 -7.10 -0.03 -8.74
N GLN A 163 -6.93 -0.05 -10.06
CA GLN A 163 -7.91 -0.62 -10.98
C GLN A 163 -8.03 -2.14 -10.78
N GLU A 164 -6.91 -2.83 -10.68
CA GLU A 164 -6.92 -4.29 -10.44
C GLU A 164 -7.47 -4.62 -9.06
N PHE A 165 -7.07 -3.88 -8.02
CA PHE A 165 -7.64 -4.00 -6.69
C PHE A 165 -9.16 -3.81 -6.71
N LYS A 166 -9.67 -2.75 -7.34
CA LYS A 166 -11.11 -2.52 -7.47
C LYS A 166 -11.82 -3.72 -8.08
N ASN A 167 -11.31 -4.24 -9.19
CA ASN A 167 -11.91 -5.36 -9.91
C ASN A 167 -11.88 -6.65 -9.07
N LYS A 168 -10.72 -7.00 -8.51
CA LYS A 168 -10.55 -8.24 -7.73
C LYS A 168 -11.25 -8.19 -6.38
N PHE A 169 -11.13 -7.07 -5.68
CA PHE A 169 -11.79 -6.88 -4.40
C PHE A 169 -13.32 -6.81 -4.57
N GLY A 170 -13.81 -6.01 -5.51
CA GLY A 170 -15.24 -5.86 -5.78
C GLY A 170 -15.91 -7.16 -6.22
N SER A 171 -15.19 -8.08 -6.89
CA SER A 171 -15.73 -9.39 -7.29
C SER A 171 -15.90 -10.36 -6.12
N LYS A 172 -15.18 -10.17 -5.02
CA LYS A 172 -15.17 -11.07 -3.84
C LYS A 172 -15.85 -10.48 -2.61
N HIS A 173 -15.81 -9.18 -2.50
CA HIS A 173 -16.32 -8.43 -1.36
C HIS A 173 -17.24 -7.32 -1.88
N ASN A 174 -18.35 -7.10 -1.21
CA ASN A 174 -19.29 -6.05 -1.59
C ASN A 174 -18.64 -4.67 -1.43
N LEU A 175 -18.11 -4.15 -2.52
CA LEU A 175 -17.71 -2.76 -2.61
C LEU A 175 -18.98 -1.93 -2.79
N SER A 176 -19.22 -0.95 -1.94
CA SER A 176 -20.39 -0.07 -2.10
C SER A 176 -20.28 0.73 -3.40
N ASP A 177 -21.40 1.19 -3.93
CA ASP A 177 -21.42 2.03 -5.13
C ASP A 177 -20.62 3.33 -4.89
N ASP A 178 -20.70 3.90 -3.69
CA ASP A 178 -19.96 5.10 -3.30
C ASP A 178 -18.45 4.84 -3.26
N ASP A 179 -18.00 3.70 -2.68
CA ASP A 179 -16.59 3.33 -2.66
C ASP A 179 -16.06 3.04 -4.07
N SER A 180 -16.88 2.40 -4.91
CA SER A 180 -16.55 2.15 -6.31
C SER A 180 -16.38 3.46 -7.09
N LEU A 181 -17.32 4.39 -6.92
CA LEU A 181 -17.26 5.72 -7.55
C LEU A 181 -16.07 6.54 -7.03
N PHE A 182 -15.76 6.43 -5.74
CA PHE A 182 -14.59 7.08 -5.15
C PHE A 182 -13.29 6.56 -5.77
N LEU A 183 -13.15 5.22 -5.90
CA LEU A 183 -12.00 4.61 -6.57
C LEU A 183 -11.89 5.07 -8.02
N ASP A 184 -12.99 5.12 -8.78
CA ASP A 184 -12.97 5.60 -10.17
C ASP A 184 -12.49 7.03 -10.29
N LYS A 185 -12.92 7.90 -9.38
CA LYS A 185 -12.45 9.28 -9.34
C LYS A 185 -10.94 9.34 -9.07
N ILE A 186 -10.44 8.59 -8.10
CA ILE A 186 -9.01 8.58 -7.80
C ILE A 186 -8.20 8.00 -8.97
N ILE A 187 -8.63 6.88 -9.55
CA ILE A 187 -7.96 6.27 -10.71
C ILE A 187 -7.95 7.21 -11.90
N GLY A 188 -9.04 7.96 -12.11
CA GLY A 188 -9.17 8.93 -13.21
C GLY A 188 -8.40 10.23 -13.01
N TYR A 189 -7.99 10.57 -11.79
CA TYR A 189 -7.22 11.78 -11.53
C TYR A 189 -5.79 11.63 -12.05
N ALA A 190 -5.38 12.54 -12.94
CA ALA A 190 -3.99 12.69 -13.38
C ALA A 190 -3.08 13.34 -12.33
N TRP A 191 -3.48 13.39 -11.07
CA TRP A 191 -2.79 13.95 -9.88
C TRP A 191 -1.87 15.15 -10.16
N GLY A 192 -2.31 16.07 -11.00
CA GLY A 192 -1.60 17.31 -11.30
C GLY A 192 -0.39 17.19 -12.21
N TYR A 193 -0.13 16.02 -12.78
CA TYR A 193 0.98 15.80 -13.73
C TYR A 193 0.57 15.99 -15.19
N ARG A 194 -0.15 17.01 -15.50
CA ARG A 194 -0.06 17.54 -16.85
C ARG A 194 1.00 18.63 -16.81
N LEU A 195 2.23 18.25 -17.19
CA LEU A 195 3.17 19.20 -17.70
C LEU A 195 2.50 19.80 -18.93
N VAL A 196 2.08 21.06 -18.79
CA VAL A 196 1.60 21.90 -19.89
C VAL A 196 2.81 22.28 -20.73
#